data_feaaba0a5818ad83bd1ae368f1521209
#
_entry.id   feaaba0a5818ad83bd1ae368f1521209
#
_cell.length_a   1.000
_cell.length_b   1.000
_cell.length_c   1.000
_cell.angle_alpha   90.00
_cell.angle_beta   90.00
_cell.angle_gamma   90.00
#
_symmetry.space_group_name_H-M   'P 1'
#
loop_
_entity.id
_entity.type
_entity.pdbx_description
1 polymer ?
#
loop_
_entity_poly.entity_id
_entity_poly.type
_entity_poly.pdbx_seq_one_letter_code
_entity_poly.pdbx_strand_id
1 'polypeptide(L)'
;MPNTKSATRRVRRVKKQTQINRIRKSKFKNAIKKMDSLIKSKEKEKAKKYFSKFQSILMQVAKSGVVNKKTVSRKISKISKRIK
;
A
#
# COMPACT_ATOMS: atom_id res chain seq x y z
N MET A 1 6.13 -34.40 -18.83
CA MET A 1 5.09 -33.63 -18.12
C MET A 1 5.55 -33.35 -16.71
N PRO A 2 5.72 -32.08 -16.37
CA PRO A 2 6.22 -31.71 -15.06
C PRO A 2 5.13 -31.63 -14.00
N ASN A 3 4.28 -32.65 -13.93
CA ASN A 3 3.26 -32.72 -12.88
C ASN A 3 3.85 -33.39 -11.62
N THR A 4 5.00 -32.89 -11.23
CA THR A 4 5.61 -33.32 -9.97
C THR A 4 4.98 -32.54 -8.82
N LYS A 5 4.98 -33.13 -7.63
CA LYS A 5 4.46 -32.48 -6.42
C LYS A 5 5.15 -31.13 -6.19
N SER A 6 6.43 -31.00 -6.54
CA SER A 6 7.18 -29.75 -6.40
C SER A 6 6.66 -28.66 -7.34
N ALA A 7 6.32 -29.00 -8.59
CA ALA A 7 5.75 -28.05 -9.54
C ALA A 7 4.37 -27.55 -9.07
N THR A 8 3.54 -28.45 -8.54
CA THR A 8 2.22 -28.11 -7.98
C THR A 8 2.35 -27.17 -6.78
N ARG A 9 3.29 -27.45 -5.88
CA ARG A 9 3.56 -26.59 -4.73
C ARG A 9 4.00 -25.21 -5.15
N ARG A 10 4.85 -25.11 -6.19
CA ARG A 10 5.33 -23.84 -6.72
C ARG A 10 4.17 -23.00 -7.28
N VAL A 11 3.26 -23.61 -8.02
CA VAL A 11 2.08 -22.93 -8.57
C VAL A 11 1.19 -22.40 -7.45
N ARG A 12 0.94 -23.19 -6.42
CA ARG A 12 0.16 -22.76 -5.25
C ARG A 12 0.82 -21.59 -4.54
N ARG A 13 2.14 -21.63 -4.36
CA ARG A 13 2.90 -20.55 -3.73
C ARG A 13 2.80 -19.25 -4.52
N VAL A 14 2.93 -19.33 -5.84
CA VAL A 14 2.83 -18.15 -6.73
C VAL A 14 1.44 -17.55 -6.66
N LYS A 15 0.38 -18.36 -6.71
CA LYS A 15 -1.01 -17.89 -6.60
C LYS A 15 -1.25 -17.18 -5.27
N LYS A 16 -0.78 -17.76 -4.16
CA LYS A 16 -0.92 -17.20 -2.83
C LYS A 16 -0.19 -15.85 -2.74
N GLN A 17 1.03 -15.79 -3.27
CA GLN A 17 1.82 -14.56 -3.28
C GLN A 17 1.15 -13.47 -4.12
N THR A 18 0.57 -13.83 -5.26
CA THR A 18 -0.15 -12.88 -6.12
C THR A 18 -1.35 -12.29 -5.38
N GLN A 19 -2.11 -13.10 -4.64
CA GLN A 19 -3.24 -12.62 -3.84
C GLN A 19 -2.78 -11.67 -2.74
N ILE A 20 -1.71 -12.01 -2.03
CA ILE A 20 -1.15 -11.15 -0.98
C ILE A 20 -0.71 -9.80 -1.56
N ASN A 21 -0.03 -9.82 -2.71
CA ASN A 21 0.42 -8.60 -3.37
C ASN A 21 -0.75 -7.74 -3.84
N ARG A 22 -1.82 -8.36 -4.33
CA ARG A 22 -3.05 -7.67 -4.74
C ARG A 22 -3.70 -6.96 -3.56
N ILE A 23 -3.77 -7.63 -2.41
CA ILE A 23 -4.30 -7.04 -1.17
C ILE A 23 -3.44 -5.84 -0.73
N ARG A 24 -2.11 -5.97 -0.80
CA ARG A 24 -1.18 -4.89 -0.45
C ARG A 24 -1.36 -3.67 -1.36
N LYS A 25 -1.50 -3.89 -2.67
CA LYS A 25 -1.76 -2.81 -3.64
C LYS A 25 -3.09 -2.14 -3.36
N SER A 26 -4.12 -2.90 -3.02
CA SER A 26 -5.44 -2.36 -2.67
C SER A 26 -5.36 -1.49 -1.42
N LYS A 27 -4.64 -1.93 -0.39
CA LYS A 27 -4.43 -1.13 0.84
C LYS A 27 -3.73 0.18 0.52
N PHE A 28 -2.71 0.14 -0.34
CA PHE A 28 -1.98 1.33 -0.78
C PHE A 28 -2.92 2.33 -1.46
N LYS A 29 -3.69 1.87 -2.45
CA LYS A 29 -4.62 2.73 -3.20
C LYS A 29 -5.72 3.28 -2.31
N ASN A 30 -6.29 2.45 -1.44
CA ASN A 30 -7.36 2.85 -0.52
C ASN A 30 -6.87 3.89 0.48
N ALA A 31 -5.66 3.74 1.00
CA ALA A 31 -5.05 4.71 1.91
C ALA A 31 -4.90 6.08 1.24
N ILE A 32 -4.43 6.09 -0.01
CA ILE A 32 -4.28 7.33 -0.79
C ILE A 32 -5.65 7.97 -1.03
N LYS A 33 -6.65 7.21 -1.45
CA LYS A 33 -8.01 7.71 -1.69
C LYS A 33 -8.61 8.31 -0.43
N LYS A 34 -8.47 7.64 0.70
CA LYS A 34 -8.99 8.11 1.98
C LYS A 34 -8.33 9.42 2.39
N MET A 35 -7.00 9.51 2.22
CA MET A 35 -6.25 10.72 2.53
C MET A 35 -6.66 11.89 1.65
N ASP A 36 -6.78 11.65 0.33
CA ASP A 36 -7.24 12.67 -0.62
C ASP A 36 -8.65 13.15 -0.29
N SER A 37 -9.53 12.23 0.09
CA SER A 37 -10.90 12.56 0.48
C SER A 37 -10.92 13.48 1.71
N LEU A 38 -10.11 13.19 2.72
CA LEU A 38 -10.00 14.01 3.92
C LEU A 38 -9.44 15.41 3.61
N ILE A 39 -8.49 15.49 2.69
CA ILE A 39 -7.91 16.78 2.26
C ILE A 39 -8.94 17.59 1.50
N LYS A 40 -9.67 16.97 0.57
CA LYS A 40 -10.72 17.65 -0.24
C LYS A 40 -11.86 18.15 0.63
N SER A 41 -12.23 17.42 1.68
CA SER A 41 -13.31 17.82 2.58
C SER A 41 -12.88 18.85 3.61
N LYS A 42 -11.61 19.29 3.56
CA LYS A 42 -11.01 20.28 4.47
C LYS A 42 -11.03 19.86 5.94
N GLU A 43 -11.08 18.59 6.21
CA GLU A 43 -11.04 18.03 7.58
C GLU A 43 -9.59 17.85 8.01
N LYS A 44 -8.90 18.95 8.27
CA LYS A 44 -7.46 18.95 8.58
C LYS A 44 -7.11 18.11 9.81
N GLU A 45 -7.93 18.19 10.87
CA GLU A 45 -7.67 17.43 12.10
C GLU A 45 -7.73 15.93 11.87
N LYS A 46 -8.76 15.47 11.14
CA LYS A 46 -8.91 14.06 10.79
C LYS A 46 -7.78 13.61 9.86
N ALA A 47 -7.40 14.48 8.92
CA ALA A 47 -6.29 14.21 8.00
C ALA A 47 -4.99 14.01 8.77
N LYS A 48 -4.69 14.87 9.73
CA LYS A 48 -3.49 14.76 10.57
C LYS A 48 -3.47 13.47 11.40
N LYS A 49 -4.59 13.11 11.98
CA LYS A 49 -4.72 11.87 12.76
C LYS A 49 -4.52 10.65 11.87
N TYR A 50 -5.15 10.66 10.70
CA TYR A 50 -5.03 9.56 9.75
C TYR A 50 -3.64 9.49 9.13
N PHE A 51 -2.93 10.60 9.04
CA PHE A 51 -1.61 10.69 8.40
C PHE A 51 -0.61 9.70 9.01
N SER A 52 -0.58 9.54 10.32
CA SER A 52 0.28 8.56 10.99
C SER A 52 -0.02 7.14 10.51
N LYS A 53 -1.29 6.79 10.44
CA LYS A 53 -1.75 5.49 9.97
C LYS A 53 -1.45 5.30 8.47
N PHE A 54 -1.70 6.35 7.68
CA PHE A 54 -1.39 6.39 6.26
C PHE A 54 0.09 6.11 6.01
N GLN A 55 0.96 6.80 6.73
CA GLN A 55 2.40 6.64 6.64
C GLN A 55 2.82 5.21 6.97
N SER A 56 2.26 4.64 8.04
CA SER A 56 2.53 3.28 8.46
C SER A 56 2.13 2.26 7.38
N ILE A 57 0.93 2.42 6.79
CA ILE A 57 0.44 1.53 5.73
C ILE A 57 1.37 1.60 4.52
N LEU A 58 1.74 2.80 4.08
CA LEU A 58 2.62 2.99 2.93
C LEU A 58 4.00 2.39 3.16
N MET A 59 4.54 2.56 4.36
CA MET A 59 5.85 1.99 4.70
C MET A 59 5.83 0.47 4.73
N GLN A 60 4.77 -0.13 5.23
CA GLN A 60 4.59 -1.59 5.21
C GLN A 60 4.55 -2.13 3.79
N VAL A 61 3.81 -1.45 2.90
CA VAL A 61 3.72 -1.85 1.49
C VAL A 61 5.08 -1.72 0.81
N ALA A 62 5.81 -0.63 1.08
CA ALA A 62 7.14 -0.42 0.55
C ALA A 62 8.13 -1.49 1.03
N LYS A 63 8.05 -1.86 2.31
CA LYS A 63 8.90 -2.88 2.91
C LYS A 63 8.68 -4.24 2.26
N SER A 64 7.45 -4.54 1.84
CA SER A 64 7.14 -5.80 1.16
C SER A 64 7.64 -5.86 -0.28
N GLY A 65 8.09 -4.73 -0.84
CA GLY A 65 8.59 -4.64 -2.21
C GLY A 65 7.54 -4.53 -3.29
N VAL A 66 6.26 -4.46 -2.93
CA VAL A 66 5.15 -4.33 -3.90
C VAL A 66 5.18 -2.95 -4.57
N VAL A 67 5.56 -1.93 -3.81
CA VAL A 67 5.70 -0.56 -4.31
C VAL A 67 7.09 -0.06 -3.98
N ASN A 68 7.68 0.72 -4.89
CA ASN A 68 9.02 1.27 -4.70
C ASN A 68 9.05 2.26 -3.53
N LYS A 69 10.06 2.17 -2.68
CA LYS A 69 10.25 3.07 -1.54
C LYS A 69 10.30 4.54 -1.95
N LYS A 70 10.91 4.84 -3.08
CA LYS A 70 10.98 6.22 -3.61
C LYS A 70 9.59 6.76 -3.91
N THR A 71 8.72 5.94 -4.51
CA THR A 71 7.33 6.31 -4.80
C THR A 71 6.58 6.62 -3.51
N VAL A 72 6.73 5.77 -2.50
CA VAL A 72 6.10 5.94 -1.19
C VAL A 72 6.59 7.23 -0.53
N SER A 73 7.89 7.46 -0.52
CA SER A 73 8.48 8.68 0.06
C SER A 73 7.94 9.94 -0.59
N ARG A 74 7.84 9.95 -1.92
CA ARG A 74 7.28 11.08 -2.67
C ARG A 74 5.83 11.32 -2.32
N LYS A 75 5.01 10.28 -2.22
CA LYS A 75 3.60 10.39 -1.84
C LYS A 75 3.44 10.95 -0.44
N ILE A 76 4.19 10.44 0.52
CA ILE A 76 4.16 10.91 1.91
C ILE A 76 4.56 12.39 1.96
N SER A 77 5.60 12.77 1.23
CA SER A 77 6.07 14.16 1.19
C SER A 77 5.01 15.10 0.63
N LYS A 78 4.37 14.73 -0.49
CA LYS A 78 3.30 15.52 -1.11
C LYS A 78 2.12 15.71 -0.15
N ILE A 79 1.68 14.62 0.47
CA ILE A 79 0.55 14.65 1.40
C ILE A 79 0.89 15.50 2.63
N SER A 80 2.10 15.35 3.16
CA SER A 80 2.57 16.13 4.30
C SER A 80 2.50 17.64 4.02
N LYS A 81 2.87 18.06 2.82
CA LYS A 81 2.78 19.47 2.42
C LYS A 81 1.33 19.94 2.32
N ARG A 82 0.43 19.07 1.85
CA ARG A 82 -0.98 19.44 1.65
C ARG A 82 -1.75 19.57 2.97
N ILE A 83 -1.34 18.86 4.01
CA ILE A 83 -2.04 18.88 5.32
C ILE A 83 -1.46 19.92 6.29
N LYS A 84 -0.39 20.60 5.93
CA LYS A 84 0.19 21.68 6.76
C LYS A 84 -0.69 22.94 6.78
#